data_6094284c3271f03293c551006613e974
#
_entry.id   6094284c3271f03293c551006613e974
#
_cell.length_a   1.000
_cell.length_b   1.000
_cell.length_c   1.000
_cell.angle_alpha   90.00
_cell.angle_beta   90.00
_cell.angle_gamma   90.00
#
_symmetry.space_group_name_H-M   'P 1'
#
loop_
_entity.id
_entity.type
_entity.pdbx_description
1 polymer ?
#
loop_
_entity_poly.entity_id
_entity_poly.type
_entity_poly.pdbx_seq_one_letter_code
_entity_poly.pdbx_strand_id
1 'polypeptide(L)'
;MKQVEITYEIERQCRDLIQRTCAAMDKEDFAAYLAACHADYNYAIRAYSPEIRRDMTWLDKDFSGMKTLLALMPKQNRDRTPLTRHFSIVSIAYDADSGDVLVKSALQVYRNTLDGGELSVYAVGAYIDRIVLTDGEPRLKAREVRLETRSLGAGYHVPF
;
A
#
# COMPACT_ATOMS: atom_id res chain seq x y z
N MET A 1 -26.18 12.46 -15.82
CA MET A 1 -25.63 12.19 -14.50
C MET A 1 -24.66 13.30 -14.11
N LYS A 2 -24.82 13.89 -12.96
CA LYS A 2 -23.79 14.80 -12.44
C LYS A 2 -22.59 13.94 -12.07
N GLN A 3 -21.47 14.20 -12.71
CA GLN A 3 -20.18 13.64 -12.28
C GLN A 3 -19.91 14.20 -10.89
N VAL A 4 -19.80 13.35 -9.88
CA VAL A 4 -19.47 13.78 -8.52
C VAL A 4 -18.00 14.21 -8.55
N GLU A 5 -17.78 15.49 -8.25
CA GLU A 5 -16.45 16.06 -8.29
C GLU A 5 -15.69 15.75 -7.00
N ILE A 6 -14.40 15.36 -7.13
CA ILE A 6 -13.52 15.20 -5.97
C ILE A 6 -13.20 16.57 -5.41
N THR A 7 -13.61 16.82 -4.17
CA THR A 7 -13.32 18.06 -3.47
C THR A 7 -11.90 18.06 -2.91
N TYR A 8 -11.36 19.24 -2.64
CA TYR A 8 -10.07 19.37 -1.96
C TYR A 8 -10.03 18.63 -0.61
N GLU A 9 -11.14 18.68 0.15
CA GLU A 9 -11.24 17.99 1.44
C GLU A 9 -11.16 16.47 1.27
N ILE A 10 -11.82 15.90 0.28
CA ILE A 10 -11.75 14.46 -0.01
C ILE A 10 -10.35 14.06 -0.44
N GLU A 11 -9.72 14.85 -1.29
CA GLU A 11 -8.32 14.62 -1.69
C GLU A 11 -7.40 14.63 -0.47
N ARG A 12 -7.55 15.61 0.42
CA ARG A 12 -6.77 15.72 1.65
C ARG A 12 -6.97 14.50 2.56
N GLN A 13 -8.21 14.08 2.76
CA GLN A 13 -8.52 12.89 3.57
C GLN A 13 -7.88 11.63 3.00
N CYS A 14 -7.92 11.45 1.69
CA CYS A 14 -7.29 10.31 1.02
C CYS A 14 -5.78 10.35 1.17
N ARG A 15 -5.16 11.51 0.97
CA ARG A 15 -3.71 11.69 1.14
C ARG A 15 -3.28 11.40 2.57
N ASP A 16 -4.01 11.92 3.55
CA ASP A 16 -3.71 11.69 4.96
C ASP A 16 -3.81 10.20 5.33
N LEU A 17 -4.82 9.51 4.79
CA LEU A 17 -4.98 8.07 5.02
C LEU A 17 -3.81 7.28 4.44
N ILE A 18 -3.44 7.53 3.20
CA ILE A 18 -2.31 6.86 2.55
C ILE A 18 -1.02 7.15 3.31
N GLN A 19 -0.81 8.40 3.72
CA GLN A 19 0.36 8.79 4.51
C GLN A 19 0.42 8.06 5.85
N ARG A 20 -0.71 7.90 6.53
CA ARG A 20 -0.77 7.13 7.78
C ARG A 20 -0.40 5.66 7.60
N THR A 21 -0.84 5.04 6.51
CA THR A 21 -0.47 3.64 6.21
C THR A 21 1.03 3.51 5.93
N CYS A 22 1.61 4.45 5.19
CA CYS A 22 3.05 4.47 4.92
C CYS A 22 3.85 4.67 6.21
N ALA A 23 3.46 5.63 7.04
CA ALA A 23 4.14 5.90 8.31
C ALA A 23 4.06 4.71 9.27
N ALA A 24 2.91 4.05 9.34
CA ALA A 24 2.73 2.87 10.17
C ALA A 24 3.63 1.71 9.73
N MET A 25 3.72 1.46 8.41
CA MET A 25 4.60 0.44 7.88
C MET A 25 6.08 0.77 8.09
N ASP A 26 6.47 2.02 7.92
CA ASP A 26 7.87 2.45 8.12
C ASP A 26 8.33 2.22 9.56
N LYS A 27 7.42 2.40 10.51
CA LYS A 27 7.67 2.17 11.95
C LYS A 27 7.37 0.74 12.39
N GLU A 28 6.86 -0.10 11.49
CA GLU A 28 6.34 -1.43 11.82
C GLU A 28 5.26 -1.40 12.91
N ASP A 29 4.47 -0.34 12.96
CA ASP A 29 3.28 -0.23 13.81
C ASP A 29 2.08 -0.87 13.08
N PHE A 30 2.04 -2.19 13.12
CA PHE A 30 1.04 -2.96 12.37
C PHE A 30 -0.37 -2.80 12.92
N ALA A 31 -0.51 -2.52 14.21
CA ALA A 31 -1.81 -2.22 14.79
C ALA A 31 -2.40 -0.92 14.22
N ALA A 32 -1.59 0.13 14.08
CA ALA A 32 -2.01 1.38 13.46
C ALA A 32 -2.36 1.19 11.99
N TYR A 33 -1.58 0.38 11.26
CA TYR A 33 -1.88 0.03 9.86
C TYR A 33 -3.24 -0.64 9.72
N LEU A 34 -3.50 -1.69 10.51
CA LEU A 34 -4.78 -2.42 10.47
C LEU A 34 -5.96 -1.55 10.90
N ALA A 35 -5.75 -0.61 11.84
CA ALA A 35 -6.78 0.33 12.25
C ALA A 35 -7.20 1.29 11.13
N ALA A 36 -6.34 1.54 10.17
CA ALA A 36 -6.66 2.35 8.99
C ALA A 36 -7.41 1.55 7.90
N CYS A 37 -7.48 0.22 8.03
CA CYS A 37 -8.10 -0.66 7.04
C CYS A 37 -9.56 -0.93 7.36
N HIS A 38 -10.38 -1.05 6.30
CA HIS A 38 -11.76 -1.50 6.39
C HIS A 38 -11.84 -3.00 6.70
N ALA A 39 -12.97 -3.44 7.29
CA ALA A 39 -13.16 -4.87 7.60
C ALA A 39 -13.09 -5.79 6.38
N ASP A 40 -13.45 -5.28 5.20
CA ASP A 40 -13.39 -6.00 3.92
C ASP A 40 -12.07 -5.78 3.18
N TYR A 41 -11.00 -5.41 3.89
CA TYR A 41 -9.71 -5.10 3.30
C TYR A 41 -9.15 -6.26 2.48
N ASN A 42 -8.64 -5.92 1.30
CA ASN A 42 -7.85 -6.83 0.47
C ASN A 42 -6.54 -6.16 0.05
N TYR A 43 -5.45 -6.88 0.21
CA TYR A 43 -4.11 -6.43 -0.13
C TYR A 43 -3.47 -7.40 -1.13
N ALA A 44 -2.95 -6.86 -2.22
CA ALA A 44 -2.25 -7.67 -3.21
C ALA A 44 -0.97 -6.98 -3.68
N ILE A 45 0.04 -7.79 -4.01
CA ILE A 45 1.26 -7.34 -4.67
C ILE A 45 1.34 -8.06 -6.01
N ARG A 46 1.43 -7.28 -7.10
CA ARG A 46 1.49 -7.78 -8.47
C ARG A 46 2.59 -7.10 -9.26
N ALA A 47 3.12 -7.83 -10.23
CA ALA A 47 4.03 -7.29 -11.24
C ALA A 47 3.72 -7.98 -12.58
N TYR A 48 3.78 -7.21 -13.67
CA TYR A 48 3.60 -7.78 -15.01
C TYR A 48 4.85 -8.55 -15.43
N SER A 49 4.64 -9.77 -15.94
CA SER A 49 5.70 -10.60 -16.50
C SER A 49 5.58 -10.67 -18.03
N PRO A 50 6.52 -10.08 -18.79
CA PRO A 50 6.51 -10.16 -20.24
C PRO A 50 6.70 -11.59 -20.77
N GLU A 51 7.41 -12.44 -20.03
CA GLU A 51 7.68 -13.82 -20.44
C GLU A 51 6.40 -14.66 -20.54
N ILE A 52 5.52 -14.51 -19.56
CA ILE A 52 4.24 -15.22 -19.53
C ILE A 52 3.06 -14.33 -19.99
N ARG A 53 3.35 -13.06 -20.33
CA ARG A 53 2.38 -12.06 -20.82
C ARG A 53 1.17 -11.88 -19.91
N ARG A 54 1.39 -11.91 -18.60
CA ARG A 54 0.34 -11.71 -17.59
C ARG A 54 0.95 -11.23 -16.27
N ASP A 55 0.08 -10.82 -15.34
CA ASP A 55 0.49 -10.45 -14.00
C ASP A 55 0.95 -11.67 -13.20
N MET A 56 2.02 -11.47 -12.45
CA MET A 56 2.40 -12.36 -11.35
C MET A 56 1.85 -11.79 -10.06
N THR A 57 1.22 -12.63 -9.25
CA THR A 57 0.73 -12.25 -7.92
C THR A 57 1.66 -12.85 -6.88
N TRP A 58 2.34 -11.98 -6.12
CA TRP A 58 3.26 -12.39 -5.07
C TRP A 58 2.59 -12.54 -3.72
N LEU A 59 1.55 -11.77 -3.50
CA LEU A 59 0.77 -11.79 -2.28
C LEU A 59 -0.67 -11.37 -2.60
N ASP A 60 -1.65 -12.03 -1.98
CA ASP A 60 -3.04 -11.67 -2.03
C ASP A 60 -3.69 -12.13 -0.73
N LYS A 61 -4.08 -11.17 0.11
CA LYS A 61 -4.61 -11.44 1.45
C LYS A 61 -5.81 -10.55 1.74
N ASP A 62 -6.82 -11.13 2.38
CA ASP A 62 -7.90 -10.39 3.02
C ASP A 62 -7.46 -9.79 4.38
N PHE A 63 -8.38 -9.13 5.08
CA PHE A 63 -8.07 -8.52 6.38
C PHE A 63 -7.52 -9.54 7.38
N SER A 64 -8.17 -10.68 7.50
CA SER A 64 -7.74 -11.75 8.41
C SER A 64 -6.36 -12.30 8.04
N GLY A 65 -6.11 -12.51 6.76
CA GLY A 65 -4.81 -12.94 6.25
C GLY A 65 -3.70 -11.93 6.51
N MET A 66 -3.99 -10.64 6.32
CA MET A 66 -3.03 -9.57 6.65
C MET A 66 -2.76 -9.48 8.14
N LYS A 67 -3.79 -9.57 8.97
CA LYS A 67 -3.63 -9.58 10.43
C LYS A 67 -2.71 -10.72 10.88
N THR A 68 -2.91 -11.91 10.35
CA THR A 68 -2.07 -13.08 10.65
C THR A 68 -0.63 -12.87 10.18
N LEU A 69 -0.45 -12.41 8.95
CA LEU A 69 0.87 -12.13 8.36
C LEU A 69 1.65 -11.11 9.20
N LEU A 70 1.03 -9.99 9.54
CA LEU A 70 1.68 -8.92 10.29
C LEU A 70 1.97 -9.34 11.74
N ALA A 71 1.15 -10.19 12.35
CA ALA A 71 1.40 -10.74 13.68
C ALA A 71 2.63 -11.67 13.71
N LEU A 72 2.93 -12.34 12.58
CA LEU A 72 4.08 -13.23 12.47
C LEU A 72 5.39 -12.49 12.14
N MET A 73 5.31 -11.32 11.52
CA MET A 73 6.48 -10.57 11.06
C MET A 73 7.54 -10.33 12.13
N PRO A 74 7.21 -9.88 13.35
CA PRO A 74 8.21 -9.65 14.40
C PRO A 74 8.91 -10.94 14.87
N LYS A 75 8.28 -12.10 14.63
CA LYS A 75 8.78 -13.42 15.07
C LYS A 75 9.61 -14.12 14.01
N GLN A 76 9.57 -13.64 12.77
CA GLN A 76 10.28 -14.25 11.66
C GLN A 76 11.73 -13.78 11.63
N ASN A 77 12.61 -14.70 11.20
CA ASN A 77 13.99 -14.35 10.85
C ASN A 77 13.97 -13.67 9.48
N ARG A 78 14.01 -12.36 9.47
CA ARG A 78 13.95 -11.53 8.27
C ARG A 78 14.97 -10.41 8.31
N ASP A 79 15.27 -9.84 7.16
CA ASP A 79 16.03 -8.60 7.07
C ASP A 79 15.24 -7.47 7.76
N ARG A 80 15.88 -6.83 8.73
CA ARG A 80 15.30 -5.71 9.50
C ARG A 80 15.83 -4.36 9.06
N THR A 81 16.43 -4.29 7.90
CA THR A 81 16.89 -3.02 7.34
C THR A 81 15.70 -2.08 7.15
N PRO A 82 15.76 -0.85 7.67
CA PRO A 82 14.64 0.08 7.57
C PRO A 82 14.26 0.38 6.13
N LEU A 83 12.95 0.42 5.88
CA LEU A 83 12.36 0.87 4.63
C LEU A 83 11.59 2.16 4.86
N THR A 84 11.69 3.09 3.92
CA THR A 84 10.95 4.35 3.94
C THR A 84 10.14 4.46 2.65
N ARG A 85 8.84 4.72 2.79
CA ARG A 85 7.90 4.81 1.67
C ARG A 85 7.62 6.27 1.35
N HIS A 86 7.70 6.59 0.07
CA HIS A 86 7.29 7.88 -0.47
C HIS A 86 6.24 7.66 -1.55
N PHE A 87 5.23 8.51 -1.59
CA PHE A 87 4.19 8.41 -2.59
C PHE A 87 3.79 9.78 -3.12
N SER A 88 3.25 9.79 -4.34
CA SER A 88 2.62 10.96 -4.93
C SER A 88 1.33 10.54 -5.60
N ILE A 89 0.22 11.22 -5.30
CA ILE A 89 -1.06 10.91 -5.92
C ILE A 89 -1.01 11.32 -7.40
N VAL A 90 -1.37 10.38 -8.27
CA VAL A 90 -1.43 10.56 -9.71
C VAL A 90 -2.85 10.85 -10.18
N SER A 91 -3.83 10.13 -9.61
CA SER A 91 -5.24 10.32 -9.97
C SER A 91 -6.17 9.96 -8.82
N ILE A 92 -7.30 10.65 -8.76
CA ILE A 92 -8.39 10.37 -7.82
C ILE A 92 -9.70 10.42 -8.59
N ALA A 93 -10.56 9.43 -8.37
CA ALA A 93 -11.89 9.38 -8.96
C ALA A 93 -12.87 8.64 -8.06
N TYR A 94 -14.17 8.93 -8.21
CA TYR A 94 -15.20 8.09 -7.59
C TYR A 94 -15.45 6.86 -8.44
N ASP A 95 -15.67 5.73 -7.77
CA ASP A 95 -16.35 4.59 -8.38
C ASP A 95 -17.85 4.89 -8.44
N ALA A 96 -18.40 4.97 -9.65
CA ALA A 96 -19.79 5.33 -9.85
C ALA A 96 -20.78 4.33 -9.23
N ASP A 97 -20.38 3.07 -9.10
CA ASP A 97 -21.24 2.01 -8.58
C ASP A 97 -21.27 1.96 -7.05
N SER A 98 -20.11 2.08 -6.41
CA SER A 98 -19.99 1.94 -4.96
C SER A 98 -19.92 3.25 -4.19
N GLY A 99 -19.54 4.36 -4.86
CA GLY A 99 -19.25 5.63 -4.18
C GLY A 99 -17.89 5.66 -3.47
N ASP A 100 -17.13 4.59 -3.55
CA ASP A 100 -15.76 4.57 -3.02
C ASP A 100 -14.85 5.48 -3.83
N VAL A 101 -13.76 5.91 -3.24
CA VAL A 101 -12.75 6.71 -3.92
C VAL A 101 -11.62 5.81 -4.39
N LEU A 102 -11.30 5.91 -5.67
CA LEU A 102 -10.19 5.17 -6.30
C LEU A 102 -9.00 6.13 -6.43
N VAL A 103 -7.89 5.77 -5.82
CA VAL A 103 -6.67 6.58 -5.80
C VAL A 103 -5.51 5.79 -6.38
N LYS A 104 -4.88 6.35 -7.41
CA LYS A 104 -3.61 5.84 -7.92
C LYS A 104 -2.49 6.74 -7.47
N SER A 105 -1.44 6.15 -6.90
CA SER A 105 -0.26 6.88 -6.45
C SER A 105 1.00 6.24 -7.02
N ALA A 106 1.98 7.07 -7.36
CA ALA A 106 3.33 6.60 -7.60
C ALA A 106 3.97 6.23 -6.26
N LEU A 107 4.71 5.14 -6.22
CA LEU A 107 5.34 4.62 -5.01
C LEU A 107 6.84 4.45 -5.20
N GLN A 108 7.61 4.94 -4.25
CA GLN A 108 9.04 4.69 -4.13
C GLN A 108 9.32 4.19 -2.71
N VAL A 109 10.06 3.10 -2.60
CA VAL A 109 10.49 2.55 -1.32
C VAL A 109 12.00 2.57 -1.27
N TYR A 110 12.54 3.23 -0.28
CA TYR A 110 13.97 3.36 -0.05
C TYR A 110 14.40 2.42 1.08
N ARG A 111 15.58 1.86 0.92
CA ARG A 111 16.24 1.05 1.93
C ARG A 111 17.44 1.82 2.48
N ASN A 112 17.50 1.91 3.80
CA ASN A 112 18.62 2.54 4.48
C ASN A 112 19.38 1.47 5.30
N THR A 113 20.69 1.34 5.09
CA THR A 113 21.47 0.36 5.83
C THR A 113 21.46 0.65 7.33
N LEU A 114 21.57 -0.40 8.16
CA LEU A 114 21.46 -0.29 9.61
C LEU A 114 22.52 0.61 10.23
N ASP A 115 23.67 0.75 9.59
CA ASP A 115 24.73 1.68 10.01
C ASP A 115 24.49 3.12 9.54
N GLY A 116 23.41 3.34 8.76
CA GLY A 116 23.09 4.65 8.20
C GLY A 116 24.01 5.11 7.07
N GLY A 117 24.90 4.24 6.60
CA GLY A 117 25.93 4.60 5.63
C GLY A 117 25.47 4.66 4.18
N GLU A 118 24.42 3.93 3.83
CA GLU A 118 23.93 3.85 2.45
C GLU A 118 22.41 3.91 2.35
N LEU A 119 21.95 4.63 1.35
CA LEU A 119 20.56 4.71 0.95
C LEU A 119 20.42 4.19 -0.47
N SER A 120 19.49 3.27 -0.71
CA SER A 120 19.21 2.73 -2.04
C SER A 120 17.73 2.67 -2.31
N VAL A 121 17.36 2.66 -3.59
CA VAL A 121 16.00 2.39 -4.01
C VAL A 121 15.75 0.89 -3.87
N TYR A 122 14.73 0.53 -3.08
CA TYR A 122 14.35 -0.86 -2.85
C TYR A 122 13.28 -1.32 -3.84
N ALA A 123 12.26 -0.50 -4.06
CA ALA A 123 11.18 -0.79 -4.98
C ALA A 123 10.59 0.47 -5.58
N VAL A 124 10.11 0.37 -6.81
CA VAL A 124 9.36 1.42 -7.50
C VAL A 124 8.09 0.79 -8.07
N GLY A 125 6.99 1.48 -7.94
CA GLY A 125 5.73 0.99 -8.47
C GLY A 125 4.59 1.98 -8.24
N ALA A 126 3.42 1.44 -8.01
CA ALA A 126 2.22 2.21 -7.74
C ALA A 126 1.37 1.55 -6.66
N TYR A 127 0.65 2.38 -5.91
CA TYR A 127 -0.53 1.96 -5.15
C TYR A 127 -1.77 2.18 -6.00
N ILE A 128 -2.62 1.18 -6.07
CA ILE A 128 -3.98 1.27 -6.58
C ILE A 128 -4.89 1.04 -5.38
N ASP A 129 -5.44 2.11 -4.83
CA ASP A 129 -6.17 2.08 -3.58
C ASP A 129 -7.66 2.32 -3.79
N ARG A 130 -8.48 1.63 -3.00
CA ARG A 130 -9.91 1.87 -2.85
C ARG A 130 -10.16 2.33 -1.43
N ILE A 131 -10.76 3.51 -1.28
CA ILE A 131 -10.99 4.15 0.01
C ILE A 131 -12.48 4.34 0.21
N VAL A 132 -12.98 3.92 1.36
CA VAL A 132 -14.37 4.10 1.79
C VAL A 132 -14.44 5.33 2.68
N LEU A 133 -15.41 6.22 2.37
CA LEU A 133 -15.60 7.49 3.09
C LEU A 133 -16.80 7.46 4.04
N THR A 134 -17.39 6.29 4.31
CA THR A 134 -18.58 6.19 5.15
C THR A 134 -18.27 6.43 6.62
N ASP A 135 -19.26 7.06 7.33
CA ASP A 135 -19.26 7.23 8.79
C ASP A 135 -18.07 8.00 9.38
N GLY A 136 -17.62 9.05 8.68
CA GLY A 136 -16.76 10.09 9.24
C GLY A 136 -15.27 9.86 9.05
N GLU A 137 -14.74 8.65 9.14
CA GLU A 137 -13.33 8.38 8.92
C GLU A 137 -13.07 7.55 7.67
N PRO A 138 -12.18 8.02 6.78
CA PRO A 138 -11.77 7.21 5.64
C PRO A 138 -11.09 5.91 6.09
N ARG A 139 -11.39 4.82 5.37
CA ARG A 139 -10.78 3.50 5.58
C ARG A 139 -10.27 2.94 4.27
N LEU A 140 -9.13 2.30 4.32
CA LEU A 140 -8.57 1.61 3.17
C LEU A 140 -9.26 0.27 2.98
N LYS A 141 -10.02 0.11 1.89
CA LYS A 141 -10.77 -1.11 1.60
C LYS A 141 -10.00 -2.08 0.71
N ALA A 142 -9.16 -1.58 -0.18
CA ALA A 142 -8.30 -2.41 -1.00
C ALA A 142 -7.03 -1.65 -1.37
N ARG A 143 -5.94 -2.38 -1.46
CA ARG A 143 -4.67 -1.87 -2.01
C ARG A 143 -4.07 -2.94 -2.91
N GLU A 144 -3.81 -2.56 -4.14
CA GLU A 144 -2.95 -3.32 -5.03
C GLU A 144 -1.62 -2.57 -5.17
N VAL A 145 -0.53 -3.24 -4.82
CA VAL A 145 0.81 -2.73 -5.07
C VAL A 145 1.28 -3.29 -6.40
N ARG A 146 1.44 -2.43 -7.40
CA ARG A 146 1.96 -2.83 -8.71
C ARG A 146 3.42 -2.41 -8.80
N LEU A 147 4.29 -3.41 -8.85
CA LEU A 147 5.73 -3.18 -8.91
C LEU A 147 6.23 -3.10 -10.35
N GLU A 148 7.18 -2.20 -10.60
CA GLU A 148 7.89 -2.11 -11.87
C GLU A 148 8.90 -3.25 -12.03
N THR A 149 9.44 -3.74 -10.92
CA THR A 149 10.40 -4.84 -10.91
C THR A 149 9.72 -6.18 -10.62
N ARG A 150 10.24 -7.24 -11.22
CA ARG A 150 9.79 -8.63 -10.99
C ARG A 150 10.61 -9.33 -9.91
N SER A 151 11.65 -8.70 -9.40
CA SER A 151 12.50 -9.24 -8.36
C SER A 151 12.78 -8.18 -7.32
N LEU A 152 12.67 -8.55 -6.05
CA LEU A 152 13.00 -7.70 -4.90
C LEU A 152 14.37 -8.06 -4.30
N GLY A 153 15.19 -8.77 -5.04
CA GLY A 153 16.50 -9.23 -4.55
C GLY A 153 16.39 -10.41 -3.59
N ALA A 154 17.34 -10.49 -2.67
CA ALA A 154 17.44 -11.60 -1.73
C ALA A 154 16.56 -11.39 -0.50
N GLY A 155 15.27 -11.37 -0.68
CA GLY A 155 14.35 -11.33 0.46
C GLY A 155 13.28 -10.27 0.36
N TYR A 156 12.10 -10.73 0.56
CA TYR A 156 10.89 -9.94 0.73
C TYR A 156 10.51 -9.99 2.20
N HIS A 157 10.38 -8.84 2.84
CA HIS A 157 10.38 -8.80 4.30
C HIS A 157 9.08 -8.32 4.90
N VAL A 158 8.49 -7.27 4.35
CA VAL A 158 7.23 -6.69 4.85
C VAL A 158 6.39 -6.22 3.66
N PRO A 159 5.06 -6.17 3.80
CA PRO A 159 4.20 -5.54 2.80
C PRO A 159 4.60 -4.08 2.53
N PHE A 160 4.33 -3.63 1.31
CA PHE A 160 4.61 -2.25 0.90
C PHE A 160 3.57 -1.27 1.39
#